data_5a81eab9d32029f2109ad6ab33bb3eeb
#
_entry.id   5a81eab9d32029f2109ad6ab33bb3eeb
#
_cell.length_a   1.000
_cell.length_b   1.000
_cell.length_c   1.000
_cell.angle_alpha   90.00
_cell.angle_beta   90.00
_cell.angle_gamma   90.00
#
_symmetry.space_group_name_H-M   'P 1'
#
loop_
_entity.id
_entity.type
_entity.pdbx_description
1 polymer ?
#
loop_
_entity_poly.entity_id
_entity_poly.type
_entity_poly.pdbx_seq_one_letter_code
_entity_poly.pdbx_strand_id
1 'polypeptide(L)'
;MSNRKIVHVVGTGTIGEPLIGLLCDYKEQLGIDEITFNKNSALRSDRSKVISLLKRGARLAVNKDKLDSFKKLGMDADLETEDAISRSSVVIDCTPSGIGHKNKEQYYSKFTDKVNGFLAQGSEDGFGIKYARGINDNVIKDDDNQKFIQIVSCNTHNISCITKTLSIDGYGPENLTEGRFVCVRRANDTSQSGGFIASPSVGSHPDETFGSHHAKDASELFATLGYNLNLFSSAMKINSQYMHVLWFTLKTVEPTSVNDVMDKLQSNKLVAMTTKDMASTVFSFGRDHGHFGR
;
A
#
# COMPACT_ATOMS: atom_id res chain seq x y z
N MET A 1 -10.44 -31.63 1.27
CA MET A 1 -9.16 -31.12 0.77
C MET A 1 -8.68 -30.08 1.76
N SER A 2 -7.45 -30.16 2.25
CA SER A 2 -6.88 -29.13 3.14
C SER A 2 -6.99 -27.77 2.42
N ASN A 3 -7.65 -26.80 3.05
CA ASN A 3 -7.87 -25.48 2.47
C ASN A 3 -6.55 -24.71 2.60
N ARG A 4 -5.59 -24.96 1.69
CA ARG A 4 -4.28 -24.31 1.70
C ARG A 4 -4.45 -22.81 1.53
N LYS A 5 -3.84 -22.04 2.41
CA LYS A 5 -3.81 -20.58 2.35
C LYS A 5 -2.65 -20.12 1.46
N ILE A 6 -2.97 -19.77 0.24
CA ILE A 6 -2.00 -19.37 -0.78
C ILE A 6 -2.16 -17.88 -1.05
N VAL A 7 -1.06 -17.13 -0.97
CA VAL A 7 -1.03 -15.72 -1.36
C VAL A 7 -0.26 -15.57 -2.66
N HIS A 8 -0.89 -14.93 -3.66
CA HIS A 8 -0.28 -14.64 -4.95
C HIS A 8 -0.05 -13.14 -5.11
N VAL A 9 1.18 -12.74 -5.39
CA VAL A 9 1.55 -11.33 -5.61
C VAL A 9 1.85 -11.09 -7.09
N VAL A 10 1.13 -10.17 -7.70
CA VAL A 10 1.31 -9.79 -9.10
C VAL A 10 2.19 -8.55 -9.20
N GLY A 11 3.35 -8.70 -9.85
CA GLY A 11 4.35 -7.64 -9.98
C GLY A 11 5.46 -7.70 -8.93
N THR A 12 6.68 -7.40 -9.37
CA THR A 12 7.92 -7.40 -8.56
C THR A 12 8.61 -6.02 -8.61
N GLY A 13 7.82 -4.97 -8.62
CA GLY A 13 8.29 -3.58 -8.55
C GLY A 13 8.58 -3.15 -7.11
N THR A 14 8.64 -1.83 -6.90
CA THR A 14 8.94 -1.17 -5.62
C THR A 14 8.11 -1.66 -4.44
N ILE A 15 6.85 -2.03 -4.68
CA ILE A 15 5.93 -2.54 -3.66
C ILE A 15 5.97 -4.07 -3.61
N GLY A 16 5.86 -4.74 -4.76
CA GLY A 16 5.72 -6.18 -4.80
C GLY A 16 6.95 -6.94 -4.32
N GLU A 17 8.16 -6.54 -4.70
CA GLU A 17 9.39 -7.22 -4.25
C GLU A 17 9.54 -7.25 -2.72
N PRO A 18 9.50 -6.12 -1.99
CA PRO A 18 9.59 -6.16 -0.53
C PRO A 18 8.39 -6.85 0.12
N LEU A 19 7.19 -6.74 -0.44
CA LEU A 19 6.01 -7.42 0.07
C LEU A 19 6.17 -8.95 0.00
N ILE A 20 6.61 -9.50 -1.15
CA ILE A 20 6.87 -10.93 -1.30
C ILE A 20 7.90 -11.38 -0.26
N GLY A 21 8.96 -10.59 -0.11
CA GLY A 21 9.98 -10.87 0.88
C GLY A 21 9.44 -10.93 2.31
N LEU A 22 8.67 -9.94 2.73
CA LEU A 22 8.03 -9.91 4.06
C LEU A 22 7.04 -11.07 4.24
N LEU A 23 6.24 -11.38 3.22
CA LEU A 23 5.33 -12.53 3.27
C LEU A 23 6.08 -13.85 3.49
N CYS A 24 7.25 -14.02 2.86
CA CYS A 24 8.10 -15.19 3.08
C CYS A 24 8.64 -15.26 4.52
N ASP A 25 9.13 -14.14 5.06
CA ASP A 25 9.71 -14.08 6.39
C ASP A 25 8.69 -14.29 7.51
N TYR A 26 7.46 -13.82 7.31
CA TYR A 26 6.36 -13.91 8.27
C TYR A 26 5.32 -14.99 7.92
N LYS A 27 5.64 -15.87 6.99
CA LYS A 27 4.75 -16.89 6.45
C LYS A 27 4.05 -17.71 7.54
N GLU A 28 4.80 -18.23 8.49
CA GLU A 28 4.28 -19.05 9.59
C GLU A 28 3.40 -18.25 10.54
N GLN A 29 3.81 -17.05 10.91
CA GLN A 29 3.05 -16.17 11.81
C GLN A 29 1.71 -15.72 11.21
N LEU A 30 1.68 -15.58 9.86
CA LEU A 30 0.47 -15.24 9.11
C LEU A 30 -0.39 -16.46 8.78
N GLY A 31 0.11 -17.67 9.09
CA GLY A 31 -0.57 -18.92 8.77
C GLY A 31 -0.73 -19.14 7.28
N ILE A 32 0.23 -18.69 6.47
CA ILE A 32 0.26 -18.85 5.01
C ILE A 32 1.00 -20.16 4.67
N ASP A 33 0.42 -20.98 3.81
CA ASP A 33 1.03 -22.25 3.38
C ASP A 33 1.98 -22.08 2.19
N GLU A 34 1.67 -21.16 1.28
CA GLU A 34 2.44 -20.96 0.05
C GLU A 34 2.39 -19.50 -0.40
N ILE A 35 3.52 -19.00 -0.87
CA ILE A 35 3.62 -17.69 -1.49
C ILE A 35 4.05 -17.87 -2.93
N THR A 36 3.27 -17.33 -3.85
CA THR A 36 3.54 -17.30 -5.27
C THR A 36 3.62 -15.87 -5.78
N PHE A 37 4.37 -15.65 -6.84
CA PHE A 37 4.41 -14.31 -7.43
C PHE A 37 4.50 -14.36 -8.95
N ASN A 38 3.91 -13.37 -9.61
CA ASN A 38 3.97 -13.22 -11.05
C ASN A 38 5.01 -12.16 -11.46
N LYS A 39 5.71 -12.45 -12.53
CA LYS A 39 6.56 -11.50 -13.23
C LYS A 39 6.31 -11.53 -14.72
N ASN A 40 5.99 -10.38 -15.31
CA ASN A 40 5.60 -10.30 -16.72
C ASN A 40 6.78 -10.28 -17.69
N SER A 41 7.95 -9.76 -17.30
CA SER A 41 9.10 -9.55 -18.19
C SER A 41 10.34 -10.29 -17.72
N ALA A 42 10.95 -11.07 -18.59
CA ALA A 42 12.23 -11.74 -18.36
C ALA A 42 13.37 -10.76 -18.64
N LEU A 43 13.84 -10.06 -17.61
CA LEU A 43 14.96 -9.12 -17.73
C LEU A 43 16.16 -9.64 -16.94
N ARG A 44 17.36 -9.55 -17.54
CA ARG A 44 18.62 -9.93 -16.90
C ARG A 44 18.89 -9.11 -15.62
N SER A 45 18.51 -7.84 -15.63
CA SER A 45 18.60 -6.93 -14.47
C SER A 45 17.77 -7.38 -13.27
N ASP A 46 16.69 -8.13 -13.50
CA ASP A 46 15.79 -8.60 -12.45
C ASP A 46 16.15 -9.99 -11.92
N ARG A 47 17.14 -10.66 -12.56
CA ARG A 47 17.47 -12.04 -12.19
C ARG A 47 17.87 -12.18 -10.73
N SER A 48 18.68 -11.27 -10.19
CA SER A 48 19.13 -11.34 -8.79
C SER A 48 17.98 -11.25 -7.80
N LYS A 49 17.01 -10.36 -8.03
CA LYS A 49 15.83 -10.24 -7.18
C LYS A 49 14.94 -11.49 -7.26
N VAL A 50 14.68 -12.00 -8.45
CA VAL A 50 13.86 -13.21 -8.63
C VAL A 50 14.50 -14.40 -7.92
N ILE A 51 15.80 -14.64 -8.14
CA ILE A 51 16.53 -15.73 -7.46
C ILE A 51 16.51 -15.54 -5.94
N SER A 52 16.62 -14.31 -5.44
CA SER A 52 16.52 -14.04 -4.01
C SER A 52 15.15 -14.44 -3.44
N LEU A 53 14.06 -14.08 -4.12
CA LEU A 53 12.70 -14.44 -3.72
C LEU A 53 12.46 -15.96 -3.74
N LEU A 54 12.97 -16.64 -4.79
CA LEU A 54 12.90 -18.11 -4.87
C LEU A 54 13.64 -18.79 -3.70
N LYS A 55 14.84 -18.29 -3.35
CA LYS A 55 15.62 -18.80 -2.21
C LYS A 55 14.92 -18.58 -0.86
N ARG A 56 14.04 -17.57 -0.76
CA ARG A 56 13.19 -17.33 0.43
C ARG A 56 11.95 -18.20 0.47
N GLY A 57 11.72 -19.05 -0.54
CA GLY A 57 10.63 -20.01 -0.60
C GLY A 57 9.38 -19.51 -1.34
N ALA A 58 9.44 -18.36 -2.01
CA ALA A 58 8.39 -17.96 -2.94
C ALA A 58 8.50 -18.76 -4.26
N ARG A 59 7.40 -18.95 -4.96
CA ARG A 59 7.35 -19.68 -6.24
C ARG A 59 6.99 -18.72 -7.38
N LEU A 60 7.72 -18.82 -8.47
CA LEU A 60 7.53 -17.98 -9.65
C LEU A 60 6.40 -18.52 -10.54
N ALA A 61 5.49 -17.65 -10.93
CA ALA A 61 4.50 -17.86 -11.98
C ALA A 61 4.77 -16.93 -13.16
N VAL A 62 4.65 -17.43 -14.38
CA VAL A 62 4.79 -16.65 -15.60
C VAL A 62 3.75 -17.05 -16.64
N ASN A 63 3.50 -16.18 -17.60
CA ASN A 63 2.62 -16.56 -18.71
C ASN A 63 3.29 -17.65 -19.57
N LYS A 64 2.50 -18.56 -20.09
CA LYS A 64 2.95 -19.73 -20.85
C LYS A 64 3.89 -19.37 -22.00
N ASP A 65 3.58 -18.32 -22.74
CA ASP A 65 4.36 -17.82 -23.87
C ASP A 65 5.75 -17.28 -23.46
N LYS A 66 5.99 -17.07 -22.16
CA LYS A 66 7.24 -16.48 -21.62
C LYS A 66 8.15 -17.47 -20.91
N LEU A 67 7.70 -18.71 -20.68
CA LEU A 67 8.45 -19.74 -19.97
C LEU A 67 9.89 -19.89 -20.48
N ASP A 68 10.07 -19.99 -21.78
CA ASP A 68 11.40 -20.17 -22.38
C ASP A 68 12.33 -18.97 -22.15
N SER A 69 11.77 -17.75 -22.16
CA SER A 69 12.58 -16.53 -21.95
C SER A 69 13.06 -16.42 -20.50
N PHE A 70 12.24 -16.84 -19.54
CA PHE A 70 12.65 -16.93 -18.13
C PHE A 70 13.68 -18.03 -17.90
N LYS A 71 13.46 -19.21 -18.47
CA LYS A 71 14.38 -20.35 -18.37
C LYS A 71 15.75 -20.02 -18.93
N LYS A 72 15.85 -19.33 -20.08
CA LYS A 72 17.13 -18.87 -20.67
C LYS A 72 17.93 -17.97 -19.75
N LEU A 73 17.29 -17.28 -18.81
CA LEU A 73 17.94 -16.45 -17.80
C LEU A 73 18.17 -17.19 -16.47
N GLY A 74 17.88 -18.48 -16.40
CA GLY A 74 18.00 -19.28 -15.17
C GLY A 74 17.02 -18.83 -14.08
N MET A 75 15.82 -18.44 -14.50
CA MET A 75 14.69 -18.12 -13.64
C MET A 75 13.59 -19.13 -13.93
N ASP A 76 13.65 -20.29 -13.28
CA ASP A 76 12.69 -21.36 -13.54
C ASP A 76 11.35 -21.02 -12.88
N ALA A 77 10.29 -21.07 -13.69
CA ALA A 77 8.93 -20.87 -13.22
C ALA A 77 8.26 -22.21 -12.95
N ASP A 78 7.64 -22.35 -11.80
CA ASP A 78 6.93 -23.55 -11.36
C ASP A 78 5.47 -23.56 -11.79
N LEU A 79 4.91 -22.42 -12.13
CA LEU A 79 3.48 -22.21 -12.35
C LEU A 79 3.22 -21.34 -13.58
N GLU A 80 2.07 -21.53 -14.19
CA GLU A 80 1.49 -20.56 -15.11
C GLU A 80 0.69 -19.50 -14.32
N THR A 81 0.58 -18.30 -14.88
CA THR A 81 -0.06 -17.15 -14.20
C THR A 81 -1.52 -17.45 -13.81
N GLU A 82 -2.33 -17.95 -14.73
CA GLU A 82 -3.74 -18.23 -14.45
C GLU A 82 -3.93 -19.35 -13.43
N ASP A 83 -3.09 -20.39 -13.48
CA ASP A 83 -3.09 -21.47 -12.49
C ASP A 83 -2.74 -20.95 -11.10
N ALA A 84 -1.72 -20.09 -11.02
CA ALA A 84 -1.32 -19.47 -9.75
C ALA A 84 -2.45 -18.62 -9.15
N ILE A 85 -3.14 -17.82 -9.96
CA ILE A 85 -4.29 -17.02 -9.53
C ILE A 85 -5.43 -17.92 -9.07
N SER A 86 -5.83 -18.89 -9.89
CA SER A 86 -7.02 -19.74 -9.66
C SER A 86 -6.94 -20.58 -8.38
N ARG A 87 -5.74 -20.91 -7.93
CA ARG A 87 -5.48 -21.71 -6.71
C ARG A 87 -5.21 -20.88 -5.47
N SER A 88 -5.16 -19.56 -5.60
CA SER A 88 -4.83 -18.65 -4.50
C SER A 88 -6.03 -18.37 -3.60
N SER A 89 -5.76 -18.18 -2.32
CA SER A 89 -6.76 -17.67 -1.38
C SER A 89 -6.91 -16.15 -1.52
N VAL A 90 -5.78 -15.45 -1.74
CA VAL A 90 -5.73 -14.00 -1.92
C VAL A 90 -4.76 -13.64 -3.03
N VAL A 91 -5.13 -12.68 -3.85
CA VAL A 91 -4.28 -12.09 -4.89
C VAL A 91 -4.00 -10.64 -4.55
N ILE A 92 -2.73 -10.23 -4.59
CA ILE A 92 -2.29 -8.86 -4.32
C ILE A 92 -1.63 -8.28 -5.57
N ASP A 93 -2.28 -7.32 -6.19
CA ASP A 93 -1.77 -6.63 -7.39
C ASP A 93 -0.90 -5.44 -7.00
N CYS A 94 0.39 -5.53 -7.33
CA CYS A 94 1.40 -4.50 -7.12
C CYS A 94 1.91 -3.93 -8.44
N THR A 95 1.12 -4.00 -9.50
CA THR A 95 1.48 -3.50 -10.82
C THR A 95 1.36 -1.95 -10.89
N PRO A 96 1.97 -1.31 -11.90
CA PRO A 96 1.81 0.13 -12.14
C PRO A 96 0.35 0.52 -12.39
N SER A 97 0.04 1.79 -12.15
CA SER A 97 -1.30 2.35 -12.32
C SER A 97 -1.96 1.99 -13.65
N GLY A 98 -3.23 1.57 -13.59
CA GLY A 98 -4.07 1.15 -14.70
C GLY A 98 -3.83 -0.29 -15.19
N ILE A 99 -2.80 -0.96 -14.70
CA ILE A 99 -2.56 -2.38 -15.03
C ILE A 99 -3.41 -3.29 -14.14
N GLY A 100 -3.59 -2.94 -12.86
CA GLY A 100 -4.46 -3.68 -11.96
C GLY A 100 -5.90 -3.77 -12.46
N HIS A 101 -6.45 -2.67 -13.02
CA HIS A 101 -7.76 -2.69 -13.67
C HIS A 101 -7.81 -3.67 -14.85
N LYS A 102 -6.80 -3.65 -15.72
CA LYS A 102 -6.70 -4.60 -16.83
C LYS A 102 -6.62 -6.05 -16.34
N ASN A 103 -5.83 -6.29 -15.29
CA ASN A 103 -5.74 -7.60 -14.67
C ASN A 103 -7.07 -8.03 -14.05
N LYS A 104 -7.83 -7.10 -13.44
CA LYS A 104 -9.16 -7.35 -12.92
C LYS A 104 -10.10 -7.84 -14.01
N GLU A 105 -10.15 -7.17 -15.16
CA GLU A 105 -10.99 -7.53 -16.28
C GLU A 105 -10.52 -8.84 -16.94
N GLN A 106 -9.22 -8.98 -17.18
CA GLN A 106 -8.65 -10.09 -17.95
C GLN A 106 -8.60 -11.39 -17.15
N TYR A 107 -8.28 -11.32 -15.85
CA TYR A 107 -8.01 -12.48 -15.01
C TYR A 107 -8.92 -12.56 -13.79
N TYR A 108 -8.93 -11.56 -12.91
CA TYR A 108 -9.48 -11.70 -11.56
C TYR A 108 -10.99 -11.94 -11.54
N SER A 109 -11.73 -11.28 -12.41
CA SER A 109 -13.19 -11.44 -12.51
C SER A 109 -13.63 -12.89 -12.85
N LYS A 110 -12.75 -13.69 -13.41
CA LYS A 110 -13.01 -15.12 -13.72
C LYS A 110 -12.89 -16.04 -12.49
N PHE A 111 -12.28 -15.58 -11.41
CA PHE A 111 -11.93 -16.42 -10.26
C PHE A 111 -12.54 -15.91 -8.95
N THR A 112 -13.57 -15.08 -9.02
CA THR A 112 -14.25 -14.53 -7.83
C THR A 112 -14.98 -15.60 -7.00
N ASP A 113 -15.28 -16.74 -7.59
CA ASP A 113 -15.84 -17.92 -6.91
C ASP A 113 -14.81 -18.75 -6.16
N LYS A 114 -13.52 -18.64 -6.52
CA LYS A 114 -12.42 -19.44 -5.98
C LYS A 114 -11.51 -18.66 -5.03
N VAL A 115 -11.26 -17.41 -5.34
CA VAL A 115 -10.37 -16.51 -4.59
C VAL A 115 -11.20 -15.72 -3.59
N ASN A 116 -10.73 -15.65 -2.33
CA ASN A 116 -11.43 -14.95 -1.26
C ASN A 116 -11.38 -13.43 -1.45
N GLY A 117 -10.28 -12.90 -1.99
CA GLY A 117 -10.15 -11.47 -2.22
C GLY A 117 -9.00 -11.09 -3.14
N PHE A 118 -9.18 -9.95 -3.81
CA PHE A 118 -8.21 -9.32 -4.69
C PHE A 118 -7.90 -7.93 -4.17
N LEU A 119 -6.63 -7.64 -3.91
CA LEU A 119 -6.17 -6.36 -3.41
C LEU A 119 -5.36 -5.67 -4.50
N ALA A 120 -5.57 -4.37 -4.70
CA ALA A 120 -4.68 -3.54 -5.53
C ALA A 120 -4.08 -2.41 -4.71
N GLN A 121 -2.89 -1.96 -5.11
CA GLN A 121 -2.19 -0.85 -4.45
C GLN A 121 -2.82 0.51 -4.80
N GLY A 122 -2.52 1.57 -4.02
CA GLY A 122 -3.25 2.83 -3.98
C GLY A 122 -3.34 3.67 -5.27
N SER A 123 -2.64 3.32 -6.35
CA SER A 123 -2.78 4.01 -7.64
C SER A 123 -3.91 3.46 -8.54
N GLU A 124 -4.60 2.42 -8.09
CA GLU A 124 -5.71 1.77 -8.81
C GLU A 124 -7.07 2.29 -8.33
N ASP A 125 -7.30 3.62 -8.46
CA ASP A 125 -8.56 4.23 -8.02
C ASP A 125 -9.78 3.56 -8.67
N GLY A 126 -10.79 3.21 -7.84
CA GLY A 126 -11.98 2.49 -8.29
C GLY A 126 -11.80 0.97 -8.47
N PHE A 127 -10.66 0.39 -8.12
CA PHE A 127 -10.46 -1.06 -8.19
C PHE A 127 -11.43 -1.83 -7.28
N GLY A 128 -11.70 -1.30 -6.10
CA GLY A 128 -12.59 -1.88 -5.12
C GLY A 128 -12.84 -0.92 -3.95
N ILE A 129 -13.39 -1.43 -2.87
CA ILE A 129 -13.57 -0.62 -1.66
C ILE A 129 -12.23 -0.13 -1.12
N LYS A 130 -12.15 1.16 -0.78
CA LYS A 130 -10.94 1.74 -0.19
C LYS A 130 -10.71 1.19 1.21
N TYR A 131 -9.48 0.79 1.49
CA TYR A 131 -9.09 0.20 2.77
C TYR A 131 -7.75 0.75 3.26
N ALA A 132 -7.71 1.02 4.55
CA ALA A 132 -6.50 1.30 5.30
C ALA A 132 -6.54 0.61 6.66
N ARG A 133 -5.52 -0.21 6.95
CA ARG A 133 -5.41 -0.93 8.21
C ARG A 133 -5.47 0.02 9.41
N GLY A 134 -6.30 -0.32 10.40
CA GLY A 134 -6.48 0.46 11.61
C GLY A 134 -7.42 1.66 11.45
N ILE A 135 -7.92 1.90 10.23
CA ILE A 135 -8.88 2.97 9.95
C ILE A 135 -10.28 2.40 9.80
N ASN A 136 -10.49 1.51 8.85
CA ASN A 136 -11.79 0.92 8.51
C ASN A 136 -11.74 -0.61 8.39
N ASP A 137 -11.12 -1.27 9.35
CA ASP A 137 -10.91 -2.73 9.34
C ASP A 137 -12.21 -3.55 9.27
N ASN A 138 -13.35 -2.96 9.66
CA ASN A 138 -14.67 -3.57 9.57
C ASN A 138 -15.09 -3.90 8.12
N VAL A 139 -14.65 -3.11 7.12
CA VAL A 139 -15.04 -3.34 5.71
C VAL A 139 -14.52 -4.67 5.15
N ILE A 140 -13.51 -5.28 5.78
CA ILE A 140 -13.00 -6.61 5.39
C ILE A 140 -13.81 -7.74 6.02
N LYS A 141 -14.50 -7.47 7.14
CA LYS A 141 -15.15 -8.50 7.94
C LYS A 141 -16.59 -8.78 7.55
N ASP A 142 -17.27 -7.78 6.97
CA ASP A 142 -18.73 -7.74 7.00
C ASP A 142 -19.41 -8.17 5.68
N ASP A 143 -18.65 -8.42 4.60
CA ASP A 143 -19.27 -8.75 3.32
C ASP A 143 -18.44 -9.72 2.46
N ASP A 144 -18.89 -10.97 2.39
CA ASP A 144 -18.33 -11.99 1.49
C ASP A 144 -18.43 -11.60 0.01
N ASN A 145 -19.25 -10.59 -0.33
CA ASN A 145 -19.39 -10.06 -1.69
C ASN A 145 -18.33 -9.01 -2.02
N GLN A 146 -17.61 -8.45 -1.04
CA GLN A 146 -16.54 -7.46 -1.25
C GLN A 146 -15.23 -8.13 -1.66
N LYS A 147 -15.19 -8.65 -2.88
CA LYS A 147 -14.01 -9.38 -3.39
C LYS A 147 -12.85 -8.48 -3.79
N PHE A 148 -13.10 -7.19 -4.09
CA PHE A 148 -12.10 -6.26 -4.58
C PHE A 148 -11.83 -5.15 -3.58
N ILE A 149 -10.57 -4.97 -3.21
CA ILE A 149 -10.11 -4.02 -2.20
C ILE A 149 -9.00 -3.16 -2.79
N GLN A 150 -9.11 -1.85 -2.63
CA GLN A 150 -8.07 -0.90 -2.96
C GLN A 150 -7.35 -0.46 -1.68
N ILE A 151 -6.10 -0.86 -1.50
CA ILE A 151 -5.26 -0.35 -0.42
C ILE A 151 -4.92 1.11 -0.75
N VAL A 152 -5.27 2.05 0.10
CA VAL A 152 -5.03 3.47 -0.15
C VAL A 152 -3.54 3.82 -0.23
N SER A 153 -3.20 4.95 -0.85
CA SER A 153 -1.82 5.40 -0.98
C SER A 153 -1.17 5.71 0.38
N CYS A 154 0.17 5.71 0.42
CA CYS A 154 0.92 6.00 1.64
C CYS A 154 0.56 7.36 2.26
N ASN A 155 0.39 8.42 1.45
CA ASN A 155 -0.02 9.73 1.97
C ASN A 155 -1.47 9.72 2.46
N THR A 156 -2.37 9.05 1.76
CA THR A 156 -3.77 8.88 2.19
C THR A 156 -3.83 8.14 3.52
N HIS A 157 -3.04 7.07 3.68
CA HIS A 157 -2.97 6.34 4.95
C HIS A 157 -2.42 7.22 6.09
N ASN A 158 -1.36 8.01 5.83
CA ASN A 158 -0.82 8.93 6.82
C ASN A 158 -1.85 10.00 7.24
N ILE A 159 -2.53 10.64 6.28
CA ILE A 159 -3.62 11.59 6.56
C ILE A 159 -4.67 10.94 7.45
N SER A 160 -5.11 9.74 7.07
CA SER A 160 -6.18 9.02 7.78
C SER A 160 -5.74 8.58 9.18
N CYS A 161 -4.51 8.09 9.33
CA CYS A 161 -3.96 7.69 10.62
C CYS A 161 -3.85 8.88 11.58
N ILE A 162 -3.30 10.00 11.13
CA ILE A 162 -3.17 11.24 11.91
C ILE A 162 -4.56 11.77 12.31
N THR A 163 -5.47 11.89 11.33
CA THR A 163 -6.84 12.39 11.55
C THR A 163 -7.57 11.54 12.57
N LYS A 164 -7.55 10.21 12.39
CA LYS A 164 -8.23 9.29 13.31
C LYS A 164 -7.64 9.37 14.70
N THR A 165 -6.32 9.25 14.83
CA THR A 165 -5.62 9.19 16.13
C THR A 165 -5.78 10.47 16.94
N LEU A 166 -5.64 11.63 16.29
CA LEU A 166 -5.59 12.90 17.00
C LEU A 166 -6.95 13.57 17.21
N SER A 167 -7.90 13.32 16.30
CA SER A 167 -9.17 14.06 16.32
C SER A 167 -10.41 13.19 16.54
N ILE A 168 -10.41 11.93 16.08
CA ILE A 168 -11.63 11.11 16.09
C ILE A 168 -11.65 10.14 17.27
N ASP A 169 -10.53 9.44 17.52
CA ASP A 169 -10.46 8.43 18.58
C ASP A 169 -10.74 9.05 19.96
N GLY A 170 -11.78 8.55 20.60
CA GLY A 170 -12.26 9.01 21.90
C GLY A 170 -13.28 10.16 21.86
N TYR A 171 -13.48 10.82 20.70
CA TYR A 171 -14.38 11.97 20.59
C TYR A 171 -15.46 11.84 19.51
N GLY A 172 -15.23 11.03 18.49
CA GLY A 172 -16.10 10.95 17.32
C GLY A 172 -15.69 11.88 16.16
N PRO A 173 -16.29 11.67 14.97
CA PRO A 173 -15.93 12.43 13.76
C PRO A 173 -16.27 13.92 13.85
N GLU A 174 -17.25 14.30 14.66
CA GLU A 174 -17.70 15.69 14.85
C GLU A 174 -16.64 16.56 15.54
N ASN A 175 -15.69 15.93 16.22
CA ASN A 175 -14.59 16.65 16.86
C ASN A 175 -13.65 17.30 15.84
N LEU A 176 -13.52 16.78 14.63
CA LEU A 176 -12.73 17.38 13.56
C LEU A 176 -13.55 18.45 12.82
N THR A 177 -13.22 19.72 12.98
CA THR A 177 -13.83 20.80 12.21
C THR A 177 -13.12 21.07 10.89
N GLU A 178 -11.81 20.88 10.85
CA GLU A 178 -11.00 21.06 9.65
C GLU A 178 -9.67 20.30 9.73
N GLY A 179 -9.27 19.61 8.66
CA GLY A 179 -7.95 19.01 8.48
C GLY A 179 -7.26 19.54 7.22
N ARG A 180 -6.07 20.14 7.38
CA ARG A 180 -5.25 20.67 6.27
C ARG A 180 -3.90 19.98 6.25
N PHE A 181 -3.48 19.51 5.07
CA PHE A 181 -2.28 18.72 4.89
C PHE A 181 -1.43 19.23 3.73
N VAL A 182 -0.13 19.27 3.91
CA VAL A 182 0.84 19.54 2.84
C VAL A 182 1.71 18.30 2.65
N CYS A 183 1.53 17.62 1.53
CA CYS A 183 2.30 16.43 1.17
C CYS A 183 3.55 16.82 0.41
N VAL A 184 4.70 16.84 1.06
CA VAL A 184 6.02 17.02 0.44
C VAL A 184 6.50 15.66 -0.04
N ARG A 185 6.38 15.42 -1.35
CA ARG A 185 6.63 14.10 -1.95
C ARG A 185 8.09 13.97 -2.39
N ARG A 186 8.70 12.82 -2.08
CA ARG A 186 10.01 12.47 -2.64
C ARG A 186 9.97 12.40 -4.17
N ALA A 187 11.13 12.56 -4.81
CA ALA A 187 11.29 12.52 -6.26
C ALA A 187 10.86 11.17 -6.85
N ASN A 188 11.37 10.09 -6.30
CA ASN A 188 11.14 8.71 -6.72
C ASN A 188 11.07 7.79 -5.51
N ASP A 189 10.57 6.58 -5.72
CA ASP A 189 10.68 5.51 -4.75
C ASP A 189 12.14 5.07 -4.58
N THR A 190 12.49 4.54 -3.41
CA THR A 190 13.87 4.18 -3.05
C THR A 190 14.53 3.20 -4.04
N SER A 191 13.73 2.32 -4.64
CA SER A 191 14.20 1.32 -5.62
C SER A 191 14.20 1.82 -7.08
N GLN A 192 13.76 3.06 -7.32
CA GLN A 192 13.71 3.63 -8.67
C GLN A 192 15.00 4.41 -8.99
N SER A 193 15.50 4.24 -10.20
CA SER A 193 16.73 4.87 -10.68
C SER A 193 16.50 6.00 -11.70
N GLY A 194 15.25 6.33 -12.01
CA GLY A 194 14.90 7.33 -13.01
C GLY A 194 14.22 8.57 -12.41
N GLY A 195 14.06 9.61 -13.24
CA GLY A 195 13.23 10.75 -12.87
C GLY A 195 13.98 11.83 -12.07
N PHE A 196 15.10 12.34 -12.60
CA PHE A 196 15.74 13.52 -12.03
C PHE A 196 14.76 14.71 -11.99
N ILE A 197 14.67 15.37 -10.83
CA ILE A 197 13.90 16.59 -10.61
C ILE A 197 14.86 17.70 -10.23
N ALA A 198 14.99 18.70 -11.09
CA ALA A 198 15.96 19.80 -10.91
C ALA A 198 15.56 20.72 -9.74
N SER A 199 14.25 20.90 -9.51
CA SER A 199 13.72 21.80 -8.48
C SER A 199 12.35 21.30 -7.99
N PRO A 200 11.84 21.78 -6.84
CA PRO A 200 10.50 21.51 -6.40
C PRO A 200 9.44 21.88 -7.43
N SER A 201 8.42 21.05 -7.57
CA SER A 201 7.28 21.31 -8.45
C SER A 201 5.97 21.09 -7.72
N VAL A 202 4.99 21.94 -7.97
CA VAL A 202 3.64 21.83 -7.41
C VAL A 202 2.91 20.68 -8.12
N GLY A 203 2.20 19.84 -7.36
CA GLY A 203 1.32 18.82 -7.89
C GLY A 203 0.05 19.40 -8.47
N SER A 204 -0.68 18.61 -9.23
CA SER A 204 -2.03 18.97 -9.67
C SER A 204 -3.00 19.00 -8.47
N HIS A 205 -3.90 19.98 -8.47
CA HIS A 205 -4.98 20.12 -7.50
C HIS A 205 -6.30 20.20 -8.27
N PRO A 206 -6.79 19.07 -8.83
CA PRO A 206 -7.92 19.05 -9.74
C PRO A 206 -9.27 19.25 -9.04
N ASP A 207 -9.30 19.17 -7.71
CA ASP A 207 -10.52 19.23 -6.93
C ASP A 207 -10.51 20.47 -6.02
N GLU A 208 -11.50 21.32 -6.17
CA GLU A 208 -11.60 22.57 -5.38
C GLU A 208 -11.90 22.29 -3.90
N THR A 209 -12.60 21.20 -3.58
CA THR A 209 -12.97 20.82 -2.22
C THR A 209 -11.81 20.15 -1.49
N PHE A 210 -11.14 19.20 -2.14
CA PHE A 210 -10.11 18.36 -1.52
C PHE A 210 -8.68 18.76 -1.90
N GLY A 211 -8.49 19.56 -2.95
CA GLY A 211 -7.17 19.91 -3.48
C GLY A 211 -6.54 18.73 -4.23
N SER A 212 -5.62 18.03 -3.60
CA SER A 212 -5.03 16.83 -4.18
C SER A 212 -5.84 15.56 -3.87
N HIS A 213 -5.67 14.51 -4.69
CA HIS A 213 -6.36 13.23 -4.50
C HIS A 213 -6.15 12.58 -3.11
N HIS A 214 -5.11 12.95 -2.36
CA HIS A 214 -4.83 12.34 -1.07
C HIS A 214 -5.93 12.62 -0.02
N ALA A 215 -6.42 13.86 0.07
CA ALA A 215 -7.53 14.19 0.97
C ALA A 215 -8.86 13.65 0.45
N LYS A 216 -9.07 13.64 -0.88
CA LYS A 216 -10.23 13.02 -1.48
C LYS A 216 -10.33 11.54 -1.11
N ASP A 217 -9.25 10.79 -1.36
CA ASP A 217 -9.19 9.37 -1.03
C ASP A 217 -9.36 9.11 0.47
N ALA A 218 -8.81 9.98 1.34
CA ALA A 218 -9.01 9.89 2.79
C ALA A 218 -10.48 10.16 3.17
N SER A 219 -11.12 11.15 2.56
CA SER A 219 -12.55 11.42 2.78
C SER A 219 -13.42 10.24 2.35
N GLU A 220 -13.16 9.67 1.18
CA GLU A 220 -13.87 8.47 0.70
C GLU A 220 -13.61 7.25 1.59
N LEU A 221 -12.40 7.10 2.13
CA LEU A 221 -12.08 6.07 3.11
C LEU A 221 -12.91 6.23 4.39
N PHE A 222 -12.98 7.43 4.95
CA PHE A 222 -13.80 7.71 6.12
C PHE A 222 -15.31 7.62 5.85
N ALA A 223 -15.74 7.88 4.61
CA ALA A 223 -17.13 7.69 4.22
C ALA A 223 -17.57 6.22 4.32
N THR A 224 -16.67 5.24 4.23
CA THR A 224 -16.98 3.83 4.50
C THR A 224 -17.39 3.56 5.95
N LEU A 225 -17.05 4.49 6.87
CA LEU A 225 -17.46 4.48 8.27
C LEU A 225 -18.69 5.37 8.55
N GLY A 226 -19.26 5.98 7.50
CA GLY A 226 -20.34 6.97 7.62
C GLY A 226 -19.87 8.36 8.05
N TYR A 227 -18.56 8.66 8.00
CA TYR A 227 -18.02 9.96 8.41
C TYR A 227 -17.85 10.90 7.22
N ASN A 228 -18.32 12.13 7.37
CA ASN A 228 -18.14 13.19 6.39
C ASN A 228 -17.16 14.23 6.97
N LEU A 229 -15.90 14.18 6.58
CA LEU A 229 -14.82 14.99 7.16
C LEU A 229 -14.41 16.12 6.22
N ASN A 230 -14.17 17.31 6.78
CA ASN A 230 -13.62 18.46 6.08
C ASN A 230 -12.09 18.33 5.98
N LEU A 231 -11.62 17.66 4.95
CA LEU A 231 -10.19 17.42 4.68
C LEU A 231 -9.76 18.15 3.41
N PHE A 232 -8.56 18.70 3.43
CA PHE A 232 -7.92 19.30 2.25
C PHE A 232 -6.43 18.95 2.23
N SER A 233 -5.88 18.68 1.06
CA SER A 233 -4.44 18.46 0.91
C SER A 233 -3.86 19.18 -0.29
N SER A 234 -2.67 19.75 -0.09
CA SER A 234 -1.78 20.17 -1.16
C SER A 234 -0.65 19.18 -1.34
N ALA A 235 -0.06 19.13 -2.53
CA ALA A 235 1.08 18.27 -2.80
C ALA A 235 2.13 19.00 -3.62
N MET A 236 3.40 18.79 -3.24
CA MET A 236 4.55 19.19 -4.04
C MET A 236 5.53 18.04 -4.15
N LYS A 237 6.24 17.97 -5.25
CA LYS A 237 7.32 17.01 -5.48
C LYS A 237 8.65 17.72 -5.35
N ILE A 238 9.58 17.16 -4.58
CA ILE A 238 10.89 17.75 -4.33
C ILE A 238 12.00 16.83 -4.85
N ASN A 239 13.22 17.38 -5.01
CA ASN A 239 14.38 16.68 -5.53
C ASN A 239 15.15 15.83 -4.52
N SER A 240 14.49 15.41 -3.44
CA SER A 240 15.05 14.50 -2.44
C SER A 240 14.44 13.10 -2.54
N GLN A 241 15.09 12.13 -1.90
CA GLN A 241 14.69 10.73 -1.86
C GLN A 241 14.26 10.31 -0.44
N TYR A 242 14.03 9.05 -0.25
CA TYR A 242 13.70 8.28 0.93
C TYR A 242 12.23 8.34 1.34
N MET A 243 11.74 9.44 1.93
CA MET A 243 10.40 9.48 2.54
C MET A 243 9.62 10.68 2.05
N HIS A 244 8.30 10.56 2.07
CA HIS A 244 7.44 11.74 2.05
C HIS A 244 7.50 12.43 3.40
N VAL A 245 7.28 13.73 3.40
CA VAL A 245 7.07 14.53 4.61
C VAL A 245 5.67 15.10 4.56
N LEU A 246 4.94 14.98 5.65
CA LEU A 246 3.60 15.52 5.77
C LEU A 246 3.57 16.60 6.87
N TRP A 247 3.28 17.83 6.48
CA TRP A 247 2.93 18.89 7.42
C TRP A 247 1.41 18.98 7.51
N PHE A 248 0.86 19.24 8.70
CA PHE A 248 -0.59 19.29 8.87
C PHE A 248 -1.04 20.26 9.96
N THR A 249 -2.30 20.67 9.85
CA THR A 249 -3.06 21.37 10.90
C THR A 249 -4.41 20.67 11.05
N LEU A 250 -4.80 20.39 12.28
CA LEU A 250 -6.13 19.94 12.64
C LEU A 250 -6.79 20.95 13.55
N LYS A 251 -8.03 21.30 13.24
CA LYS A 251 -8.89 22.08 14.14
C LYS A 251 -9.91 21.14 14.75
N THR A 252 -9.97 21.11 16.06
CA THR A 252 -10.85 20.24 16.82
C THR A 252 -11.81 21.07 17.68
N VAL A 253 -12.97 20.50 18.01
CA VAL A 253 -13.93 21.10 18.94
C VAL A 253 -13.35 21.03 20.36
N GLU A 254 -12.91 19.84 20.75
CA GLU A 254 -12.30 19.63 22.06
C GLU A 254 -10.87 20.16 22.09
N PRO A 255 -10.49 20.90 23.13
CA PRO A 255 -9.13 21.38 23.29
C PRO A 255 -8.17 20.19 23.52
N THR A 256 -6.96 20.34 23.02
CA THR A 256 -5.91 19.33 23.20
C THR A 256 -4.59 19.99 23.62
N SER A 257 -3.82 19.32 24.45
CA SER A 257 -2.48 19.73 24.85
C SER A 257 -1.40 18.98 24.05
N VAL A 258 -0.16 19.45 24.11
CA VAL A 258 0.99 18.75 23.53
C VAL A 258 1.16 17.35 24.14
N ASN A 259 0.93 17.22 25.46
CA ASN A 259 1.04 15.93 26.15
C ASN A 259 -0.04 14.95 25.64
N ASP A 260 -1.30 15.41 25.47
CA ASP A 260 -2.36 14.56 24.92
C ASP A 260 -2.03 14.06 23.51
N VAL A 261 -1.47 14.95 22.68
CA VAL A 261 -1.03 14.58 21.32
C VAL A 261 0.08 13.53 21.37
N MET A 262 1.07 13.73 22.24
CA MET A 262 2.18 12.77 22.41
C MET A 262 1.69 11.42 22.90
N ASP A 263 0.82 11.38 23.90
CA ASP A 263 0.26 10.16 24.46
C ASP A 263 -0.57 9.38 23.43
N LYS A 264 -1.40 10.08 22.66
CA LYS A 264 -2.19 9.48 21.56
C LYS A 264 -1.29 8.86 20.49
N LEU A 265 -0.25 9.56 20.05
CA LEU A 265 0.67 9.06 19.04
C LEU A 265 1.49 7.87 19.54
N GLN A 266 1.99 7.92 20.78
CA GLN A 266 2.75 6.83 21.40
C GLN A 266 1.92 5.57 21.62
N SER A 267 0.64 5.71 21.93
CA SER A 267 -0.28 4.59 22.14
C SER A 267 -0.71 3.91 20.84
N ASN A 268 -0.60 4.59 19.70
CA ASN A 268 -0.98 4.03 18.41
C ASN A 268 0.10 3.10 17.85
N LYS A 269 -0.22 1.82 17.73
CA LYS A 269 0.70 0.79 17.19
C LYS A 269 1.10 1.01 15.72
N LEU A 270 0.41 1.87 14.99
CA LEU A 270 0.72 2.23 13.61
C LEU A 270 1.68 3.44 13.52
N VAL A 271 2.08 4.00 14.65
CA VAL A 271 2.96 5.18 14.74
C VAL A 271 4.26 4.79 15.44
N ALA A 272 5.38 5.15 14.85
CA ALA A 272 6.69 5.09 15.49
C ALA A 272 7.22 6.50 15.74
N MET A 273 7.59 6.79 16.99
CA MET A 273 8.09 8.11 17.38
C MET A 273 9.62 8.16 17.30
N THR A 274 10.15 9.28 16.81
CA THR A 274 11.60 9.53 16.75
C THR A 274 11.89 11.02 16.92
N THR A 275 13.08 11.34 17.41
CA THR A 275 13.61 12.71 17.48
C THR A 275 14.53 13.04 16.30
N LYS A 276 14.67 12.15 15.32
CA LYS A 276 15.43 12.41 14.10
C LYS A 276 14.66 13.37 13.20
N ASP A 277 15.36 14.30 12.58
CA ASP A 277 14.82 15.43 11.82
C ASP A 277 15.07 15.34 10.29
N MET A 278 15.92 14.43 9.85
CA MET A 278 16.27 14.27 8.43
C MET A 278 15.62 13.00 7.86
N ALA A 279 14.96 13.09 6.72
CA ALA A 279 14.24 11.96 6.10
C ALA A 279 15.12 10.71 5.92
N SER A 280 16.40 10.84 5.57
CA SER A 280 17.33 9.72 5.46
C SER A 280 17.60 9.02 6.80
N THR A 281 17.74 9.79 7.88
CA THR A 281 17.96 9.22 9.23
C THR A 281 16.68 8.62 9.81
N VAL A 282 15.51 9.19 9.51
CA VAL A 282 14.21 8.61 9.85
C VAL A 282 13.99 7.30 9.12
N PHE A 283 14.32 7.26 7.82
CA PHE A 283 14.23 6.03 7.03
C PHE A 283 15.14 4.92 7.60
N SER A 284 16.40 5.26 7.93
CA SER A 284 17.32 4.30 8.56
C SER A 284 16.80 3.81 9.91
N PHE A 285 16.27 4.70 10.73
CA PHE A 285 15.63 4.34 12.01
C PHE A 285 14.50 3.32 11.80
N GLY A 286 13.58 3.59 10.86
CA GLY A 286 12.48 2.67 10.56
C GLY A 286 12.96 1.30 10.11
N ARG A 287 13.95 1.25 9.20
CA ARG A 287 14.54 0.01 8.72
C ARG A 287 15.27 -0.75 9.83
N ASP A 288 16.16 -0.07 10.56
CA ASP A 288 17.07 -0.69 11.51
C ASP A 288 16.36 -1.19 12.77
N HIS A 289 15.23 -0.60 13.12
CA HIS A 289 14.38 -0.99 14.24
C HIS A 289 13.12 -1.79 13.85
N GLY A 290 12.99 -2.17 12.59
CA GLY A 290 11.89 -3.01 12.11
C GLY A 290 10.53 -2.36 12.17
N HIS A 291 10.43 -1.04 12.06
CA HIS A 291 9.17 -0.30 12.06
C HIS A 291 8.48 -0.36 10.70
N PHE A 292 8.26 -1.56 10.18
CA PHE A 292 7.59 -1.77 8.90
C PHE A 292 6.11 -1.38 8.99
N GLY A 293 5.66 -0.47 8.12
CA GLY A 293 4.27 0.00 8.06
C GLY A 293 3.87 0.91 9.23
N ARG A 294 4.81 1.65 9.76
CA ARG A 294 4.58 2.66 10.81
C ARG A 294 5.07 4.02 10.36
#